data_877822d200c87082d8ce186e61b371d5
#
_entry.id   877822d200c87082d8ce186e61b371d5
#
_cell.length_a   1.000
_cell.length_b   1.000
_cell.length_c   1.000
_cell.angle_alpha   90.00
_cell.angle_beta   90.00
_cell.angle_gamma   90.00
#
_symmetry.space_group_name_H-M   'P 1'
#
loop_
_entity.id
_entity.type
_entity.pdbx_description
1 polymer ?
#
loop_
_entity_poly.entity_id
_entity_poly.type
_entity_poly.pdbx_seq_one_letter_code
_entity_poly.pdbx_strand_id
1 'polypeptide(L)'
;MYGDEKETTCRPIPGADLKVQLEQAIQKIGGEYHAAEVMELAEGEEITETLPADPDVKNYSYTIVDGEVYFRENSVMMRPKLNRTAQERVKSMVALRDTVYRLMNAQLEDADDKTIENEQRELNRQYDAFSAKFGLINDRANRLAFSDDSSYYLLSSLEVLDEDRKLERKADMFTKRTIRRPQAITHTDTAAEALAVSIGE
;
A
#
# COMPACT_ATOMS: atom_id res chain seq x y z
N MET A 1 -1.94 -28.88 20.05
CA MET A 1 -0.51 -28.62 20.21
C MET A 1 -0.02 -28.17 18.86
N TYR A 2 -0.04 -26.84 18.63
CA TYR A 2 0.43 -26.23 17.39
C TYR A 2 1.67 -25.42 17.76
N GLY A 3 2.80 -25.82 17.27
CA GLY A 3 4.05 -25.09 17.43
C GLY A 3 5.17 -25.98 16.95
N ASP A 4 5.85 -25.53 15.94
CA ASP A 4 7.14 -26.08 15.56
C ASP A 4 8.10 -25.83 16.75
N GLU A 5 9.07 -26.71 17.01
CA GLU A 5 10.04 -26.60 18.13
C GLU A 5 10.81 -25.28 18.18
N LYS A 6 10.60 -24.40 17.19
CA LYS A 6 11.20 -23.05 17.04
C LYS A 6 10.30 -21.90 17.49
N GLU A 7 9.04 -22.17 17.85
CA GLU A 7 8.14 -21.11 18.32
C GLU A 7 8.27 -20.87 19.81
N THR A 8 8.61 -19.64 20.18
CA THR A 8 8.66 -19.21 21.57
C THR A 8 7.29 -18.63 21.93
N THR A 9 6.55 -19.31 22.78
CA THR A 9 5.26 -18.83 23.31
C THR A 9 5.49 -18.03 24.58
N CYS A 10 5.22 -16.72 24.54
CA CYS A 10 5.23 -15.88 25.72
C CYS A 10 3.90 -16.04 26.49
N ARG A 11 4.01 -16.35 27.80
CA ARG A 11 2.86 -16.41 28.70
C ARG A 11 3.05 -15.43 29.86
N PRO A 12 1.97 -14.77 30.32
CA PRO A 12 2.07 -13.91 31.49
C PRO A 12 2.44 -14.74 32.72
N ILE A 13 3.26 -14.18 33.60
CA ILE A 13 3.59 -14.80 34.89
C ILE A 13 2.33 -14.84 35.74
N PRO A 14 1.88 -16.00 36.26
CA PRO A 14 0.68 -16.07 37.08
C PRO A 14 0.74 -15.12 38.26
N GLY A 15 -0.32 -14.31 38.43
CA GLY A 15 -0.44 -13.36 39.54
C GLY A 15 0.24 -12.00 39.33
N ALA A 16 0.89 -11.77 38.20
CA ALA A 16 1.47 -10.47 37.87
C ALA A 16 0.61 -9.72 36.83
N ASP A 17 0.56 -8.39 36.96
CA ASP A 17 -0.13 -7.53 36.00
C ASP A 17 0.62 -7.54 34.65
N LEU A 18 -0.09 -7.93 33.59
CA LEU A 18 0.47 -8.02 32.24
C LEU A 18 1.01 -6.68 31.73
N LYS A 19 0.34 -5.57 32.07
CA LYS A 19 0.75 -4.23 31.67
C LYS A 19 2.12 -3.89 32.26
N VAL A 20 2.28 -4.14 33.57
CA VAL A 20 3.54 -3.88 34.28
C VAL A 20 4.67 -4.76 33.72
N GLN A 21 4.39 -6.04 33.41
CA GLN A 21 5.38 -6.92 32.80
C GLN A 21 5.82 -6.46 31.42
N LEU A 22 4.87 -6.00 30.59
CA LEU A 22 5.17 -5.45 29.27
C LEU A 22 6.00 -4.17 29.35
N GLU A 23 5.64 -3.24 30.25
CA GLU A 23 6.39 -2.01 30.46
C GLU A 23 7.83 -2.30 30.92
N GLN A 24 8.01 -3.24 31.83
CA GLN A 24 9.36 -3.67 32.26
C GLN A 24 10.15 -4.39 31.16
N ALA A 25 9.49 -5.17 30.33
CA ALA A 25 10.13 -5.84 29.20
C ALA A 25 10.58 -4.81 28.14
N ILE A 26 9.76 -3.83 27.82
CA ILE A 26 10.08 -2.74 26.89
C ILE A 26 11.26 -1.92 27.40
N GLN A 27 11.31 -1.60 28.73
CA GLN A 27 12.43 -0.89 29.32
C GLN A 27 13.77 -1.67 29.29
N LYS A 28 13.71 -3.01 29.24
CA LYS A 28 14.89 -3.88 29.14
C LYS A 28 15.39 -4.08 27.71
N ILE A 29 14.57 -3.75 26.70
CA ILE A 29 14.99 -3.75 25.31
C ILE A 29 15.87 -2.51 25.13
N GLY A 30 17.15 -2.63 25.42
CA GLY A 30 18.16 -1.58 25.26
C GLY A 30 18.48 -1.36 23.77
N GLY A 31 17.55 -0.86 23.00
CA GLY A 31 17.73 -0.39 21.66
C GLY A 31 17.39 1.09 21.61
N GLU A 32 18.18 1.88 20.93
CA GLU A 32 17.74 3.21 20.55
C GLU A 32 16.49 3.06 19.68
N TYR A 33 15.35 3.27 20.31
CA TYR A 33 14.11 3.42 19.60
C TYR A 33 14.27 4.70 18.75
N HIS A 34 14.30 4.56 17.45
CA HIS A 34 14.34 5.72 16.55
C HIS A 34 12.99 6.45 16.58
N ALA A 35 12.70 7.07 17.73
CA ALA A 35 11.52 7.92 17.92
C ALA A 35 11.49 9.10 16.94
N ALA A 36 12.64 9.48 16.39
CA ALA A 36 12.74 10.61 15.48
C ALA A 36 12.03 10.41 14.12
N GLU A 37 11.88 9.18 13.65
CA GLU A 37 11.18 8.91 12.37
C GLU A 37 9.67 8.73 12.54
N VAL A 38 9.20 8.43 13.75
CA VAL A 38 7.76 8.37 14.10
C VAL A 38 7.17 9.76 14.33
N MET A 39 8.01 10.76 14.55
CA MET A 39 7.57 12.14 14.83
C MET A 39 6.96 12.90 13.65
N GLU A 40 6.87 12.30 12.44
CA GLU A 40 6.11 12.92 11.36
C GLU A 40 4.60 12.78 11.54
N LEU A 41 4.16 11.79 12.32
CA LEU A 41 2.79 11.65 12.80
C LEU A 41 2.79 12.14 14.25
N ALA A 42 2.14 13.25 14.52
CA ALA A 42 2.06 13.78 15.88
C ALA A 42 1.42 12.76 16.81
N GLU A 43 2.20 12.20 17.75
CA GLU A 43 1.68 11.29 18.76
C GLU A 43 0.59 12.00 19.60
N GLY A 44 -0.61 11.42 19.63
CA GLY A 44 -1.66 11.80 20.58
C GLY A 44 -2.42 13.09 20.27
N GLU A 45 -2.30 13.65 19.08
CA GLU A 45 -3.12 14.80 18.72
C GLU A 45 -4.54 14.38 18.25
N GLU A 46 -5.56 14.93 18.90
CA GLU A 46 -6.95 14.71 18.54
C GLU A 46 -7.23 15.06 17.08
N ILE A 47 -8.05 14.23 16.43
CA ILE A 47 -8.59 14.47 15.10
C ILE A 47 -9.39 15.78 15.14
N THR A 48 -8.99 16.77 14.39
CA THR A 48 -9.55 18.11 14.47
C THR A 48 -10.76 18.32 13.56
N GLU A 49 -10.90 17.49 12.53
CA GLU A 49 -11.97 17.67 11.54
C GLU A 49 -12.41 16.31 11.01
N THR A 50 -13.72 16.07 11.01
CA THR A 50 -14.34 14.85 10.49
C THR A 50 -15.38 15.20 9.44
N LEU A 51 -15.41 14.39 8.37
CA LEU A 51 -16.43 14.48 7.31
C LEU A 51 -17.17 13.14 7.22
N PRO A 52 -18.43 13.13 6.76
CA PRO A 52 -19.08 11.88 6.38
C PRO A 52 -18.26 11.14 5.33
N ALA A 53 -18.20 9.81 5.42
CA ALA A 53 -17.46 9.03 4.45
C ALA A 53 -18.07 9.14 3.05
N ASP A 54 -17.23 9.47 2.07
CA ASP A 54 -17.58 9.37 0.66
C ASP A 54 -17.66 7.87 0.28
N PRO A 55 -18.78 7.40 -0.30
CA PRO A 55 -18.94 6.01 -0.73
C PRO A 55 -17.84 5.53 -1.69
N ASP A 56 -17.34 6.43 -2.55
CA ASP A 56 -16.35 6.11 -3.58
C ASP A 56 -14.93 5.98 -3.03
N VAL A 57 -14.68 6.46 -1.82
CA VAL A 57 -13.39 6.29 -1.13
C VAL A 57 -13.36 4.91 -0.45
N LYS A 58 -12.33 4.11 -0.70
CA LYS A 58 -12.14 2.82 -0.01
C LYS A 58 -12.03 3.00 1.49
N ASN A 59 -12.58 2.04 2.25
CA ASN A 59 -12.35 1.98 3.69
C ASN A 59 -10.86 1.73 3.99
N TYR A 60 -10.36 2.34 5.04
CA TYR A 60 -8.94 2.34 5.41
C TYR A 60 -8.04 2.82 4.27
N SER A 61 -8.38 3.99 3.71
CA SER A 61 -7.58 4.64 2.67
C SER A 61 -7.51 6.14 2.89
N TYR A 62 -6.36 6.70 2.53
CA TYR A 62 -6.20 8.13 2.41
C TYR A 62 -6.91 8.67 1.18
N THR A 63 -7.45 9.88 1.29
CA THR A 63 -8.04 10.63 0.19
C THR A 63 -7.70 12.11 0.31
N ILE A 64 -7.92 12.85 -0.78
CA ILE A 64 -7.69 14.29 -0.83
C ILE A 64 -9.03 14.99 -1.03
N VAL A 65 -9.43 15.81 -0.07
CA VAL A 65 -10.64 16.64 -0.15
C VAL A 65 -10.21 18.10 -0.01
N ASP A 66 -10.55 18.94 -0.99
CA ASP A 66 -10.18 20.36 -1.04
C ASP A 66 -8.68 20.64 -0.81
N GLY A 67 -7.84 19.71 -1.29
CA GLY A 67 -6.40 19.80 -1.16
C GLY A 67 -5.83 19.36 0.20
N GLU A 68 -6.67 18.91 1.12
CA GLU A 68 -6.28 18.39 2.42
C GLU A 68 -6.36 16.86 2.48
N VAL A 69 -5.51 16.23 3.30
CA VAL A 69 -5.47 14.77 3.47
C VAL A 69 -6.54 14.35 4.48
N TYR A 70 -7.34 13.38 4.11
CA TYR A 70 -8.26 12.67 4.97
C TYR A 70 -7.99 11.16 4.94
N PHE A 71 -8.30 10.49 6.04
CA PHE A 71 -8.27 9.04 6.15
C PHE A 71 -9.67 8.52 6.42
N ARG A 72 -10.14 7.59 5.59
CA ARG A 72 -11.44 6.98 5.78
C ARG A 72 -11.35 5.80 6.74
N GLU A 73 -12.14 5.86 7.80
CA GLU A 73 -12.38 4.74 8.71
C GLU A 73 -13.89 4.55 8.87
N ASN A 74 -14.39 3.45 8.30
CA ASN A 74 -15.81 3.11 8.29
C ASN A 74 -16.70 4.22 7.67
N SER A 75 -17.56 4.83 8.48
CA SER A 75 -18.53 5.84 8.01
C SER A 75 -18.01 7.27 8.10
N VAL A 76 -16.74 7.46 8.45
CA VAL A 76 -16.16 8.79 8.71
C VAL A 76 -14.85 8.94 7.96
N MET A 77 -14.59 10.14 7.46
CA MET A 77 -13.27 10.58 7.00
C MET A 77 -12.70 11.54 8.04
N MET A 78 -11.51 11.23 8.53
CA MET A 78 -10.83 11.97 9.58
C MET A 78 -9.63 12.71 9.00
N ARG A 79 -9.44 13.96 9.38
CA ARG A 79 -8.26 14.73 8.98
C ARG A 79 -7.12 14.45 9.96
N PRO A 80 -6.09 13.66 9.57
CA PRO A 80 -4.95 13.41 10.43
C PRO A 80 -4.10 14.67 10.54
N LYS A 81 -3.55 14.95 11.72
CA LYS A 81 -2.57 16.01 11.88
C LYS A 81 -1.21 15.55 11.35
N LEU A 82 -0.91 15.92 10.13
CA LEU A 82 0.34 15.66 9.47
C LEU A 82 1.14 16.96 9.35
N ASN A 83 2.44 16.90 9.56
CA ASN A 83 3.31 18.01 9.18
C ASN A 83 3.32 18.19 7.65
N ARG A 84 3.85 19.30 7.17
CA ARG A 84 3.86 19.62 5.74
C ARG A 84 4.51 18.54 4.88
N THR A 85 5.64 17.99 5.33
CA THR A 85 6.38 16.94 4.61
C THR A 85 5.58 15.65 4.53
N ALA A 86 4.95 15.23 5.64
CA ALA A 86 4.09 14.06 5.68
C ALA A 86 2.85 14.23 4.80
N GLN A 87 2.22 15.41 4.81
CA GLN A 87 1.09 15.71 3.91
C GLN A 87 1.49 15.59 2.44
N GLU A 88 2.61 16.19 2.05
CA GLU A 88 3.10 16.14 0.67
C GLU A 88 3.45 14.70 0.25
N ARG A 89 4.04 13.91 1.17
CA ARG A 89 4.33 12.48 0.96
C ARG A 89 3.06 11.68 0.72
N VAL A 90 2.08 11.78 1.63
CA VAL A 90 0.80 11.08 1.51
C VAL A 90 0.05 11.49 0.25
N LYS A 91 -0.02 12.79 -0.07
CA LYS A 91 -0.63 13.28 -1.32
C LYS A 91 0.02 12.67 -2.56
N SER A 92 1.34 12.57 -2.57
CA SER A 92 2.06 11.97 -3.70
C SER A 92 1.80 10.46 -3.81
N MET A 93 1.69 9.75 -2.69
CA MET A 93 1.36 8.32 -2.67
C MET A 93 -0.10 8.08 -3.08
N VAL A 94 -1.04 8.92 -2.67
CA VAL A 94 -2.44 8.88 -3.15
C VAL A 94 -2.49 9.08 -4.66
N ALA A 95 -1.77 10.07 -5.21
CA ALA A 95 -1.73 10.30 -6.65
C ALA A 95 -1.15 9.09 -7.42
N LEU A 96 -0.06 8.49 -6.92
CA LEU A 96 0.51 7.26 -7.48
C LEU A 96 -0.52 6.11 -7.47
N ARG A 97 -1.16 5.87 -6.34
CA ARG A 97 -2.20 4.85 -6.19
C ARG A 97 -3.31 5.02 -7.20
N ASP A 98 -3.84 6.24 -7.32
CA ASP A 98 -4.95 6.53 -8.21
C ASP A 98 -4.54 6.35 -9.69
N THR A 99 -3.30 6.67 -10.04
CA THR A 99 -2.76 6.40 -11.38
C THR A 99 -2.58 4.91 -11.64
N VAL A 100 -2.13 4.13 -10.65
CA VAL A 100 -2.07 2.67 -10.75
C VAL A 100 -3.45 2.08 -10.99
N TYR A 101 -4.47 2.53 -10.26
CA TYR A 101 -5.84 2.07 -10.47
C TYR A 101 -6.38 2.44 -11.85
N ARG A 102 -6.14 3.66 -12.34
CA ARG A 102 -6.53 4.04 -13.71
C ARG A 102 -5.86 3.15 -14.75
N LEU A 103 -4.56 2.91 -14.61
CA LEU A 103 -3.81 2.02 -15.50
C LEU A 103 -4.35 0.58 -15.45
N MET A 104 -4.64 0.05 -14.27
CA MET A 104 -5.23 -1.29 -14.12
C MET A 104 -6.61 -1.37 -14.77
N ASN A 105 -7.48 -0.38 -14.52
CA ASN A 105 -8.82 -0.33 -15.11
C ASN A 105 -8.77 -0.20 -16.64
N ALA A 106 -7.90 0.67 -17.17
CA ALA A 106 -7.70 0.77 -18.61
C ALA A 106 -7.27 -0.57 -19.25
N GLN A 107 -6.41 -1.34 -18.56
CA GLN A 107 -6.01 -2.67 -19.02
C GLN A 107 -7.16 -3.70 -18.91
N LEU A 108 -7.96 -3.64 -17.84
CA LEU A 108 -9.12 -4.52 -17.65
C LEU A 108 -10.23 -4.26 -18.68
N GLU A 109 -10.42 -3.01 -19.06
CA GLU A 109 -11.37 -2.57 -20.09
C GLU A 109 -10.86 -2.77 -21.52
N ASP A 110 -9.63 -3.30 -21.66
CA ASP A 110 -8.94 -3.51 -22.92
C ASP A 110 -8.81 -2.24 -23.77
N ALA A 111 -8.48 -1.12 -23.10
CA ALA A 111 -8.22 0.15 -23.76
C ALA A 111 -7.08 0.03 -24.78
N ASP A 112 -7.07 0.95 -25.73
CA ASP A 112 -6.04 1.00 -26.78
C ASP A 112 -4.63 1.24 -26.19
N ASP A 113 -3.61 0.82 -26.94
CA ASP A 113 -2.22 0.89 -26.49
C ASP A 113 -1.78 2.32 -26.19
N LYS A 114 -2.29 3.32 -26.92
CA LYS A 114 -1.97 4.72 -26.68
C LYS A 114 -2.50 5.22 -25.33
N THR A 115 -3.68 4.78 -24.94
CA THR A 115 -4.26 5.07 -23.62
C THR A 115 -3.41 4.44 -22.51
N ILE A 116 -3.03 3.17 -22.68
CA ILE A 116 -2.14 2.46 -21.73
C ILE A 116 -0.79 3.17 -21.62
N GLU A 117 -0.15 3.51 -22.73
CA GLU A 117 1.14 4.22 -22.74
C GLU A 117 1.06 5.61 -22.08
N ASN A 118 -0.07 6.30 -22.21
CA ASN A 118 -0.26 7.58 -21.54
C ASN A 118 -0.32 7.42 -20.02
N GLU A 119 -1.07 6.46 -19.51
CA GLU A 119 -1.13 6.19 -18.07
C GLU A 119 0.23 5.68 -17.53
N GLN A 120 0.94 4.85 -18.29
CA GLN A 120 2.29 4.42 -17.93
C GLN A 120 3.28 5.58 -17.87
N ARG A 121 3.19 6.53 -18.79
CA ARG A 121 4.02 7.72 -18.82
C ARG A 121 3.74 8.61 -17.60
N GLU A 122 2.47 8.78 -17.27
CA GLU A 122 2.07 9.53 -16.08
C GLU A 122 2.53 8.84 -14.79
N LEU A 123 2.38 7.52 -14.69
CA LEU A 123 2.87 6.73 -13.56
C LEU A 123 4.39 6.89 -13.40
N ASN A 124 5.16 6.80 -14.48
CA ASN A 124 6.61 7.02 -14.46
C ASN A 124 6.95 8.42 -13.96
N ARG A 125 6.28 9.44 -14.50
CA ARG A 125 6.52 10.84 -14.11
C ARG A 125 6.28 11.07 -12.62
N GLN A 126 5.17 10.53 -12.09
CA GLN A 126 4.83 10.66 -10.67
C GLN A 126 5.79 9.89 -9.78
N TYR A 127 6.14 8.66 -10.16
CA TYR A 127 7.10 7.85 -9.41
C TYR A 127 8.48 8.49 -9.35
N ASP A 128 8.99 9.01 -10.47
CA ASP A 128 10.30 9.66 -10.52
C ASP A 128 10.32 10.94 -9.68
N ALA A 129 9.23 11.72 -9.70
CA ALA A 129 9.09 12.90 -8.84
C ALA A 129 9.01 12.53 -7.35
N PHE A 130 8.27 11.46 -7.01
CA PHE A 130 8.17 10.94 -5.65
C PHE A 130 9.52 10.44 -5.15
N SER A 131 10.17 9.55 -5.88
CA SER A 131 11.42 8.92 -5.47
C SER A 131 12.57 9.92 -5.35
N ALA A 132 12.60 10.94 -6.21
CA ALA A 132 13.59 12.03 -6.11
C ALA A 132 13.44 12.85 -4.82
N LYS A 133 12.22 12.95 -4.27
CA LYS A 133 11.93 13.78 -3.10
C LYS A 133 11.92 12.99 -1.80
N PHE A 134 11.38 11.78 -1.81
CA PHE A 134 11.07 10.99 -0.62
C PHE A 134 11.81 9.64 -0.55
N GLY A 135 12.61 9.29 -1.56
CA GLY A 135 13.24 7.97 -1.65
C GLY A 135 12.29 6.89 -2.18
N LEU A 136 12.60 5.64 -1.94
CA LEU A 136 11.82 4.51 -2.41
C LEU A 136 10.50 4.38 -1.64
N ILE A 137 9.45 3.89 -2.30
CA ILE A 137 8.15 3.59 -1.64
C ILE A 137 8.36 2.62 -0.48
N ASN A 138 9.28 1.66 -0.64
CA ASN A 138 9.62 0.68 0.36
C ASN A 138 10.54 1.19 1.47
N ASP A 139 11.01 2.43 1.41
CA ASP A 139 11.76 3.03 2.48
C ASP A 139 10.91 3.15 3.75
N ARG A 140 11.56 3.00 4.91
CA ARG A 140 10.88 2.94 6.20
C ARG A 140 9.95 4.12 6.45
N ALA A 141 10.37 5.34 6.13
CA ALA A 141 9.58 6.54 6.35
C ALA A 141 8.31 6.57 5.48
N ASN A 142 8.40 6.13 4.22
CA ASN A 142 7.27 6.05 3.30
C ASN A 142 6.30 4.93 3.70
N ARG A 143 6.85 3.77 4.12
CA ARG A 143 6.06 2.67 4.64
C ARG A 143 5.27 3.08 5.87
N LEU A 144 5.90 3.71 6.85
CA LEU A 144 5.22 4.15 8.08
C LEU A 144 4.14 5.20 7.79
N ALA A 145 4.39 6.12 6.88
CA ALA A 145 3.42 7.17 6.53
C ALA A 145 2.17 6.64 5.80
N PHE A 146 2.23 5.46 5.19
CA PHE A 146 1.15 4.93 4.35
C PHE A 146 0.73 3.49 4.69
N SER A 147 1.28 2.89 5.76
CA SER A 147 1.00 1.51 6.18
C SER A 147 -0.48 1.26 6.50
N ASP A 148 -1.19 2.27 6.95
CA ASP A 148 -2.60 2.18 7.30
C ASP A 148 -3.52 2.22 6.07
N ASP A 149 -3.01 2.66 4.92
CA ASP A 149 -3.75 2.61 3.67
C ASP A 149 -3.79 1.18 3.12
N SER A 150 -5.00 0.70 2.84
CA SER A 150 -5.25 -0.65 2.32
C SER A 150 -4.52 -0.93 0.99
N SER A 151 -4.06 0.12 0.30
CA SER A 151 -3.36 0.04 -0.99
C SER A 151 -1.84 0.11 -0.86
N TYR A 152 -1.29 0.15 0.37
CA TYR A 152 0.16 0.23 0.55
C TYR A 152 0.90 -0.90 -0.18
N TYR A 153 0.42 -2.13 -0.06
CA TYR A 153 1.06 -3.29 -0.72
C TYR A 153 1.04 -3.21 -2.25
N LEU A 154 -0.01 -2.61 -2.82
CA LEU A 154 -0.07 -2.33 -4.26
C LEU A 154 1.04 -1.36 -4.67
N LEU A 155 1.23 -0.28 -3.91
CA LEU A 155 2.29 0.69 -4.19
C LEU A 155 3.68 0.10 -3.94
N SER A 156 3.88 -0.66 -2.88
CA SER A 156 5.17 -1.29 -2.58
C SER A 156 5.61 -2.27 -3.66
N SER A 157 4.67 -2.92 -4.36
CA SER A 157 4.94 -3.83 -5.48
C SER A 157 5.41 -3.14 -6.77
N LEU A 158 5.38 -1.81 -6.83
CA LEU A 158 5.95 -1.04 -7.94
C LEU A 158 7.49 -1.10 -8.00
N GLU A 159 8.12 -1.52 -6.91
CA GLU A 159 9.57 -1.61 -6.77
C GLU A 159 10.00 -3.06 -6.61
N VAL A 160 10.94 -3.50 -7.42
CA VAL A 160 11.68 -4.75 -7.24
C VAL A 160 13.02 -4.39 -6.61
N LEU A 161 13.24 -4.89 -5.40
CA LEU A 161 14.43 -4.59 -4.61
C LEU A 161 15.40 -5.76 -4.64
N ASP A 162 16.69 -5.46 -4.58
CA ASP A 162 17.75 -6.44 -4.39
C ASP A 162 17.87 -6.89 -2.91
N GLU A 163 18.84 -7.76 -2.63
CA GLU A 163 19.10 -8.28 -1.28
C GLU A 163 19.53 -7.17 -0.28
N ASP A 164 20.12 -6.09 -0.79
CA ASP A 164 20.52 -4.91 -0.02
C ASP A 164 19.38 -3.88 0.13
N ARG A 165 18.17 -4.20 -0.35
CA ARG A 165 16.97 -3.33 -0.36
C ARG A 165 17.16 -2.08 -1.22
N LYS A 166 18.00 -2.11 -2.23
CA LYS A 166 18.13 -1.08 -3.25
C LYS A 166 17.22 -1.41 -4.43
N LEU A 167 16.80 -0.38 -5.13
CA LEU A 167 15.98 -0.55 -6.33
C LEU A 167 16.78 -1.29 -7.41
N GLU A 168 16.39 -2.53 -7.70
CA GLU A 168 16.91 -3.29 -8.84
C GLU A 168 16.23 -2.84 -10.13
N ARG A 169 14.90 -2.77 -10.11
CA ARG A 169 14.09 -2.29 -11.25
C ARG A 169 12.70 -1.86 -10.82
N LYS A 170 12.05 -1.05 -11.64
CA LYS A 170 10.62 -0.79 -11.53
C LYS A 170 9.82 -2.02 -11.98
N ALA A 171 8.61 -2.19 -11.47
CA ALA A 171 7.70 -3.27 -11.88
C ALA A 171 7.34 -3.18 -13.37
N ASP A 172 6.96 -4.31 -13.96
CA ASP A 172 6.67 -4.40 -15.40
C ASP A 172 5.51 -3.49 -15.85
N MET A 173 4.59 -3.14 -14.96
CA MET A 173 3.46 -2.28 -15.30
C MET A 173 3.87 -0.87 -15.75
N PHE A 174 5.08 -0.40 -15.42
CA PHE A 174 5.60 0.88 -15.92
C PHE A 174 5.87 0.91 -17.43
N THR A 175 6.05 -0.26 -18.06
CA THR A 175 6.47 -0.37 -19.47
C THR A 175 5.69 -1.38 -20.27
N LYS A 176 4.95 -2.28 -19.63
CA LYS A 176 4.25 -3.39 -20.28
C LYS A 176 2.79 -3.44 -19.85
N ARG A 177 1.95 -3.97 -20.73
CA ARG A 177 0.61 -4.39 -20.36
C ARG A 177 0.72 -5.65 -19.49
N THR A 178 0.29 -5.59 -18.24
CA THR A 178 0.38 -6.67 -17.26
C THR A 178 -0.92 -7.44 -17.08
N ILE A 179 -2.05 -6.82 -17.43
CA ILE A 179 -3.38 -7.42 -17.37
C ILE A 179 -3.88 -7.60 -18.81
N ARG A 180 -4.23 -8.83 -19.16
CA ARG A 180 -4.87 -9.16 -20.44
C ARG A 180 -6.20 -9.83 -20.16
N ARG A 181 -7.23 -9.49 -20.90
CA ARG A 181 -8.48 -10.26 -20.85
C ARG A 181 -8.19 -11.69 -21.30
N PRO A 182 -8.77 -12.71 -20.63
CA PRO A 182 -8.81 -14.06 -21.17
C PRO A 182 -9.47 -13.97 -22.56
N GLN A 183 -8.76 -14.39 -23.59
CA GLN A 183 -9.39 -14.51 -24.91
C GLN A 183 -10.38 -15.66 -24.82
N ALA A 184 -11.64 -15.40 -25.15
CA ALA A 184 -12.61 -16.47 -25.28
C ALA A 184 -12.09 -17.47 -26.32
N ILE A 185 -11.90 -18.71 -25.94
CA ILE A 185 -11.51 -19.78 -26.84
C ILE A 185 -12.72 -20.11 -27.69
N THR A 186 -12.75 -19.60 -28.92
CA THR A 186 -13.88 -19.78 -29.85
C THR A 186 -13.72 -21.02 -30.72
N HIS A 187 -12.53 -21.62 -30.73
CA HIS A 187 -12.23 -22.84 -31.52
C HIS A 187 -11.22 -23.68 -30.78
N THR A 188 -11.39 -24.99 -30.81
CA THR A 188 -10.44 -25.98 -30.29
C THR A 188 -10.18 -27.03 -31.37
N ASP A 189 -8.93 -27.46 -31.52
CA ASP A 189 -8.55 -28.41 -32.55
C ASP A 189 -8.82 -29.87 -32.14
N THR A 190 -9.01 -30.12 -30.86
CA THR A 190 -9.25 -31.48 -30.34
C THR A 190 -10.42 -31.51 -29.37
N ALA A 191 -11.12 -32.68 -29.31
CA ALA A 191 -12.19 -32.91 -28.34
C ALA A 191 -11.72 -32.84 -26.88
N ALA A 192 -10.47 -33.17 -26.60
CA ALA A 192 -9.89 -33.08 -25.27
C ALA A 192 -9.71 -31.61 -24.83
N GLU A 193 -9.28 -30.74 -25.73
CA GLU A 193 -9.18 -29.27 -25.47
C GLU A 193 -10.57 -28.66 -25.28
N ALA A 194 -11.56 -29.05 -26.10
CA ALA A 194 -12.96 -28.60 -25.95
C ALA A 194 -13.51 -28.95 -24.57
N LEU A 195 -13.23 -30.16 -24.10
CA LEU A 195 -13.65 -30.63 -22.76
C LEU A 195 -12.92 -29.85 -21.66
N ALA A 196 -11.63 -29.62 -21.79
CA ALA A 196 -10.84 -28.86 -20.80
C ALA A 196 -11.34 -27.40 -20.67
N VAL A 197 -11.69 -26.76 -21.78
CA VAL A 197 -12.27 -25.41 -21.80
C VAL A 197 -13.65 -25.39 -21.12
N SER A 198 -14.50 -26.38 -21.39
CA SER A 198 -15.85 -26.43 -20.82
C SER A 198 -15.91 -26.77 -19.32
N ILE A 199 -14.81 -27.30 -18.75
CA ILE A 199 -14.72 -27.61 -17.31
C ILE A 199 -14.06 -26.42 -16.55
N GLY A 200 -13.34 -25.54 -17.27
CA GLY A 200 -12.64 -24.39 -16.70
C GLY A 200 -13.46 -23.10 -16.63
N GLU A 201 -14.70 -23.07 -17.15
CA GLU A 201 -15.70 -22.03 -16.96
C GLU A 201 -16.58 -22.38 -15.72
#